data_98509a84aea7d379422b50b93f41be95
#
_entry.id   98509a84aea7d379422b50b93f41be95
#
_cell.length_a   1.000
_cell.length_b   1.000
_cell.length_c   1.000
_cell.angle_alpha   90.00
_cell.angle_beta   90.00
_cell.angle_gamma   90.00
#
_symmetry.space_group_name_H-M   'P 1'
#
loop_
_entity.id
_entity.type
_entity.pdbx_description
1 polymer ?
#
loop_
_entity_poly.entity_id
_entity_poly.type
_entity_poly.pdbx_seq_one_letter_code
_entity_poly.pdbx_strand_id
1 'polypeptide(L)'
;VVESSGNPNDLENIRAYAVAYLREEQHKDLTALGVAFDNYYLESSLYSDGRVAKAVQAIRNAGKTYEKDGALWFKSTDYGDDKDRVMRKADGSYTYFVPDVAYHLAKFERGFNRALNIQGSDHHGTVARVRAGIQAASGDFGFNIPKTFPEYMLHKMLQVVKDGQPVKMSKRSGTYAVSYTH
;
A
#
# COMPACT_ATOMS: atom_id res chain seq x y z
N VAL A 1 -1.53 -20.21 -18.95
CA VAL A 1 -0.57 -20.98 -18.16
C VAL A 1 0.70 -20.17 -18.04
N VAL A 2 1.15 -19.90 -16.81
CA VAL A 2 2.43 -19.22 -16.58
C VAL A 2 3.54 -20.25 -16.73
N GLU A 3 4.38 -20.10 -17.74
CA GLU A 3 5.53 -20.97 -17.97
C GLU A 3 6.81 -20.37 -17.39
N SER A 4 7.62 -21.21 -16.75
CA SER A 4 8.94 -20.79 -16.28
C SER A 4 9.92 -20.88 -17.45
N SER A 5 10.42 -19.73 -17.90
CA SER A 5 11.47 -19.64 -18.91
C SER A 5 12.83 -19.27 -18.34
N GLY A 6 12.92 -19.11 -17.02
CA GLY A 6 14.11 -18.61 -16.35
C GLY A 6 15.01 -19.67 -15.71
N ASN A 7 16.19 -19.23 -15.28
CA ASN A 7 17.11 -20.07 -14.52
C ASN A 7 16.51 -20.34 -13.12
N PRO A 8 16.34 -21.64 -12.72
CA PRO A 8 15.74 -21.99 -11.43
C PRO A 8 16.65 -21.64 -10.22
N ASN A 9 17.89 -21.25 -10.45
CA ASN A 9 18.82 -20.79 -9.40
C ASN A 9 18.85 -19.25 -9.29
N ASP A 10 18.11 -18.52 -10.11
CA ASP A 10 18.02 -17.07 -10.07
C ASP A 10 16.77 -16.66 -9.25
N LEU A 11 17.01 -15.99 -8.11
CA LEU A 11 15.93 -15.55 -7.21
C LEU A 11 14.94 -14.60 -7.87
N GLU A 12 15.39 -13.75 -8.80
CA GLU A 12 14.50 -12.82 -9.50
C GLU A 12 13.57 -13.57 -10.46
N ASN A 13 14.07 -14.59 -11.16
CA ASN A 13 13.24 -15.45 -11.99
C ASN A 13 12.24 -16.25 -11.17
N ILE A 14 12.67 -16.82 -10.04
CA ILE A 14 11.78 -17.53 -9.11
C ILE A 14 10.68 -16.58 -8.60
N ARG A 15 11.04 -15.38 -8.18
CA ARG A 15 10.11 -14.36 -7.68
C ARG A 15 9.11 -13.96 -8.76
N ALA A 16 9.59 -13.65 -9.96
CA ALA A 16 8.73 -13.23 -11.07
C ALA A 16 7.71 -14.32 -11.44
N TYR A 17 8.17 -15.56 -11.54
CA TYR A 17 7.31 -16.71 -11.81
C TYR A 17 6.26 -16.92 -10.70
N ALA A 18 6.70 -16.94 -9.44
CA ALA A 18 5.81 -17.14 -8.30
C ALA A 18 4.73 -16.05 -8.20
N VAL A 19 5.11 -14.79 -8.41
CA VAL A 19 4.17 -13.66 -8.42
C VAL A 19 3.17 -13.81 -9.57
N ALA A 20 3.62 -14.13 -10.77
CA ALA A 20 2.75 -14.29 -11.93
C ALA A 20 1.77 -15.47 -11.73
N TYR A 21 2.26 -16.59 -11.24
CA TYR A 21 1.45 -17.78 -10.94
C TYR A 21 0.37 -17.48 -9.89
N LEU A 22 0.77 -16.92 -8.74
CA LEU A 22 -0.16 -16.61 -7.67
C LEU A 22 -1.20 -15.56 -8.06
N ARG A 23 -0.83 -14.60 -8.90
CA ARG A 23 -1.79 -13.63 -9.44
C ARG A 23 -2.82 -14.26 -10.37
N GLU A 24 -2.42 -15.22 -11.18
CA GLU A 24 -3.36 -15.98 -12.02
C GLU A 24 -4.35 -16.77 -11.16
N GLU A 25 -3.87 -17.45 -10.12
CA GLU A 25 -4.75 -18.16 -9.18
C GLU A 25 -5.71 -17.20 -8.46
N GLN A 26 -5.22 -16.06 -7.96
CA GLN A 26 -6.07 -15.04 -7.37
C GLN A 26 -7.13 -14.50 -8.36
N HIS A 27 -6.76 -14.33 -9.61
CA HIS A 27 -7.70 -13.88 -10.64
C HIS A 27 -8.80 -14.91 -10.88
N LYS A 28 -8.48 -16.20 -10.91
CA LYS A 28 -9.47 -17.29 -11.03
C LYS A 28 -10.44 -17.28 -9.85
N ASP A 29 -9.93 -17.18 -8.63
CA ASP A 29 -10.74 -17.13 -7.41
C ASP A 29 -11.68 -15.93 -7.40
N LEU A 30 -11.17 -14.74 -7.74
CA LEU A 30 -11.97 -13.52 -7.82
C LEU A 30 -13.04 -13.62 -8.91
N THR A 31 -12.70 -14.18 -10.06
CA THR A 31 -13.64 -14.40 -11.17
C THR A 31 -14.76 -15.36 -10.74
N ALA A 32 -14.41 -16.43 -10.02
CA ALA A 32 -15.40 -17.37 -9.48
C ALA A 32 -16.35 -16.72 -8.48
N LEU A 33 -15.89 -15.68 -7.76
CA LEU A 33 -16.73 -14.86 -6.87
C LEU A 33 -17.48 -13.73 -7.60
N GLY A 34 -17.36 -13.63 -8.92
CA GLY A 34 -17.98 -12.57 -9.72
C GLY A 34 -17.30 -11.21 -9.57
N VAL A 35 -16.04 -11.18 -9.12
CA VAL A 35 -15.26 -9.96 -8.94
C VAL A 35 -14.31 -9.77 -10.13
N ALA A 36 -14.39 -8.62 -10.79
CA ALA A 36 -13.47 -8.21 -11.83
C ALA A 36 -12.88 -6.83 -11.51
N PHE A 37 -11.59 -6.66 -11.80
CA PHE A 37 -10.92 -5.37 -11.66
C PHE A 37 -10.57 -4.79 -13.01
N ASP A 38 -10.85 -3.50 -13.20
CA ASP A 38 -10.48 -2.77 -14.42
C ASP A 38 -8.98 -2.51 -14.48
N ASN A 39 -8.31 -2.51 -13.33
CA ASN A 39 -6.87 -2.24 -13.27
C ASN A 39 -6.17 -2.99 -12.14
N TYR A 40 -5.10 -3.66 -12.49
CA TYR A 40 -4.16 -4.28 -11.56
C TYR A 40 -2.90 -3.42 -11.47
N TYR A 41 -2.78 -2.64 -10.41
CA TYR A 41 -1.63 -1.75 -10.21
C TYR A 41 -0.51 -2.48 -9.46
N LEU A 42 0.70 -2.42 -9.99
CA LEU A 42 1.88 -3.00 -9.34
C LEU A 42 2.55 -1.97 -8.43
N GLU A 43 2.64 -2.25 -7.15
CA GLU A 43 3.36 -1.40 -6.19
C GLU A 43 4.83 -1.18 -6.59
N SER A 44 5.48 -2.22 -7.15
CA SER A 44 6.86 -2.12 -7.65
C SER A 44 7.04 -1.04 -8.73
N SER A 45 6.00 -0.72 -9.51
CA SER A 45 6.06 0.36 -10.50
C SER A 45 6.24 1.74 -9.87
N LEU A 46 5.77 1.95 -8.64
CA LEU A 46 5.97 3.20 -7.92
C LEU A 46 7.45 3.50 -7.66
N TYR A 47 8.25 2.46 -7.52
CA TYR A 47 9.69 2.57 -7.35
C TYR A 47 10.41 2.71 -8.69
N SER A 48 10.10 1.86 -9.67
CA SER A 48 10.74 1.89 -10.98
C SER A 48 10.44 3.16 -11.76
N ASP A 49 9.23 3.73 -11.61
CA ASP A 49 8.81 4.98 -12.25
C ASP A 49 9.26 6.24 -11.46
N GLY A 50 9.99 6.05 -10.35
CA GLY A 50 10.48 7.15 -9.52
C GLY A 50 9.41 7.89 -8.70
N ARG A 51 8.16 7.39 -8.64
CA ARG A 51 7.04 8.05 -7.95
C ARG A 51 7.25 8.12 -6.45
N VAL A 52 7.85 7.10 -5.84
CA VAL A 52 8.21 7.09 -4.42
C VAL A 52 9.23 8.20 -4.14
N ALA A 53 10.30 8.30 -4.94
CA ALA A 53 11.30 9.35 -4.78
C ALA A 53 10.71 10.75 -5.00
N LYS A 54 9.84 10.91 -5.99
CA LYS A 54 9.12 12.18 -6.27
C LYS A 54 8.24 12.60 -5.09
N ALA A 55 7.49 11.67 -4.48
CA ALA A 55 6.67 11.96 -3.31
C ALA A 55 7.51 12.39 -2.10
N VAL A 56 8.64 11.73 -1.85
CA VAL A 56 9.59 12.14 -0.81
C VAL A 56 10.10 13.56 -1.06
N GLN A 57 10.52 13.85 -2.29
CA GLN A 57 11.06 15.16 -2.64
C GLN A 57 10.00 16.26 -2.49
N ALA A 58 8.75 15.98 -2.88
CA ALA A 58 7.65 16.92 -2.72
C ALA A 58 7.38 17.29 -1.25
N ILE A 59 7.40 16.29 -0.35
CA ILE A 59 7.26 16.52 1.10
C ILE A 59 8.47 17.31 1.64
N ARG A 60 9.68 17.07 1.13
CA ARG A 60 10.87 17.86 1.47
C ARG A 60 10.75 19.31 1.00
N ASN A 61 10.30 19.54 -0.23
CA ASN A 61 10.10 20.86 -0.81
C ASN A 61 9.07 21.68 -0.02
N ALA A 62 8.08 21.03 0.58
CA ALA A 62 7.14 21.66 1.49
C ALA A 62 7.78 22.13 2.82
N GLY A 63 9.07 21.83 3.08
CA GLY A 63 9.76 22.17 4.32
C GLY A 63 9.27 21.39 5.55
N LYS A 64 8.65 20.23 5.33
CA LYS A 64 7.97 19.44 6.36
C LYS A 64 8.74 18.18 6.76
N THR A 65 10.07 18.21 6.60
CA THR A 65 10.93 17.09 6.97
C THR A 65 12.07 17.50 7.89
N TYR A 66 12.62 16.54 8.62
CA TYR A 66 13.84 16.69 9.41
C TYR A 66 14.59 15.34 9.49
N GLU A 67 15.89 15.43 9.75
CA GLU A 67 16.73 14.24 9.98
C GLU A 67 16.85 14.00 11.48
N LYS A 68 16.69 12.75 11.89
CA LYS A 68 16.90 12.31 13.28
C LYS A 68 17.35 10.86 13.29
N ASP A 69 18.41 10.57 14.04
CA ASP A 69 18.99 9.22 14.20
C ASP A 69 19.32 8.54 12.86
N GLY A 70 19.79 9.30 11.86
CA GLY A 70 20.08 8.83 10.52
C GLY A 70 18.86 8.55 9.65
N ALA A 71 17.65 8.78 10.15
CA ALA A 71 16.39 8.59 9.44
C ALA A 71 15.79 9.92 9.01
N LEU A 72 15.11 9.93 7.86
CA LEU A 72 14.32 11.08 7.38
C LEU A 72 12.91 10.98 7.93
N TRP A 73 12.49 12.02 8.65
CA TRP A 73 11.18 12.13 9.27
C TRP A 73 10.30 13.16 8.57
N PHE A 74 9.01 12.93 8.57
CA PHE A 74 7.97 13.84 8.13
C PHE A 74 7.20 14.40 9.33
N LYS A 75 7.02 15.72 9.37
CA LYS A 75 6.20 16.43 10.38
C LYS A 75 4.72 16.26 10.08
N SER A 76 4.23 15.02 10.16
CA SER A 76 2.84 14.70 9.86
C SER A 76 1.86 15.28 10.88
N THR A 77 2.34 15.60 12.08
CA THR A 77 1.56 16.31 13.11
C THR A 77 1.07 17.69 12.65
N ASP A 78 1.82 18.37 11.78
CA ASP A 78 1.39 19.66 11.17
C ASP A 78 0.13 19.52 10.31
N TYR A 79 -0.23 18.29 9.94
CA TYR A 79 -1.38 17.93 9.09
C TYR A 79 -2.44 17.10 9.83
N GLY A 80 -2.35 17.02 11.18
CA GLY A 80 -3.35 16.35 11.99
C GLY A 80 -3.14 14.85 12.24
N ASP A 81 -1.93 14.33 11.98
CA ASP A 81 -1.54 12.99 12.44
C ASP A 81 -1.21 13.00 13.95
N ASP A 82 -1.24 11.86 14.60
CA ASP A 82 -0.99 11.73 16.06
C ASP A 82 0.50 11.87 16.41
N LYS A 83 1.40 11.59 15.46
CA LYS A 83 2.86 11.72 15.63
C LYS A 83 3.55 11.84 14.30
N ASP A 84 4.78 12.36 14.32
CA ASP A 84 5.63 12.41 13.14
C ASP A 84 6.02 11.01 12.64
N ARG A 85 6.25 10.89 11.34
CA ARG A 85 6.47 9.59 10.69
C ARG A 85 7.83 9.49 10.03
N VAL A 86 8.48 8.35 10.22
CA VAL A 86 9.68 8.01 9.46
C VAL A 86 9.30 7.77 8.00
N MET A 87 9.94 8.46 7.08
CA MET A 87 9.81 8.27 5.64
C MET A 87 10.88 7.29 5.12
N ARG A 88 12.14 7.54 5.50
CA ARG A 88 13.29 6.72 5.12
C ARG A 88 14.07 6.39 6.38
N LYS A 89 14.35 5.11 6.57
CA LYS A 89 15.14 4.61 7.69
C LYS A 89 16.61 4.91 7.52
N ALA A 90 17.40 4.69 8.58
CA ALA A 90 18.85 4.85 8.56
C ALA A 90 19.57 3.92 7.57
N ASP A 91 18.98 2.75 7.26
CA ASP A 91 19.46 1.81 6.25
C ASP A 91 19.15 2.24 4.80
N GLY A 92 18.50 3.40 4.61
CA GLY A 92 18.10 3.94 3.33
C GLY A 92 16.78 3.41 2.79
N SER A 93 16.17 2.39 3.41
CA SER A 93 14.88 1.84 2.96
C SER A 93 13.71 2.76 3.33
N TYR A 94 12.71 2.81 2.46
CA TYR A 94 11.47 3.54 2.75
C TYR A 94 10.55 2.73 3.66
N THR A 95 9.79 3.43 4.50
CA THR A 95 8.69 2.83 5.24
C THR A 95 7.46 2.69 4.32
N TYR A 96 6.52 1.80 4.65
CA TYR A 96 5.28 1.60 3.87
C TYR A 96 4.44 2.87 3.67
N PHE A 97 4.59 3.84 4.55
CA PHE A 97 3.94 5.15 4.46
C PHE A 97 4.20 5.86 3.13
N VAL A 98 5.44 5.83 2.63
CA VAL A 98 5.83 6.60 1.43
C VAL A 98 5.23 6.04 0.14
N PRO A 99 5.32 4.72 -0.14
CA PRO A 99 4.63 4.17 -1.30
C PRO A 99 3.11 4.31 -1.24
N ASP A 100 2.49 4.29 -0.04
CA ASP A 100 1.05 4.57 0.09
C ASP A 100 0.72 5.99 -0.38
N VAL A 101 1.50 7.00 0.04
CA VAL A 101 1.32 8.39 -0.43
C VAL A 101 1.52 8.48 -1.94
N ALA A 102 2.61 7.91 -2.47
CA ALA A 102 2.91 7.91 -3.90
C ALA A 102 1.80 7.26 -4.73
N TYR A 103 1.22 6.16 -4.23
CA TYR A 103 0.12 5.47 -4.90
C TYR A 103 -1.14 6.33 -4.99
N HIS A 104 -1.50 7.03 -3.92
CA HIS A 104 -2.67 7.91 -3.95
C HIS A 104 -2.45 9.16 -4.82
N LEU A 105 -1.25 9.72 -4.85
CA LEU A 105 -0.90 10.76 -5.82
C LEU A 105 -1.01 10.25 -7.26
N ALA A 106 -0.56 9.03 -7.53
CA ALA A 106 -0.70 8.39 -8.84
C ALA A 106 -2.18 8.19 -9.24
N LYS A 107 -3.08 7.88 -8.30
CA LYS A 107 -4.53 7.83 -8.58
C LYS A 107 -5.04 9.20 -9.01
N PHE A 108 -4.64 10.27 -8.33
CA PHE A 108 -5.04 11.62 -8.67
C PHE A 108 -4.48 12.08 -10.03
N GLU A 109 -3.21 11.76 -10.33
CA GLU A 109 -2.60 12.00 -11.66
C GLU A 109 -3.35 11.28 -12.79
N ARG A 110 -3.95 10.11 -12.52
CA ARG A 110 -4.79 9.35 -13.47
C ARG A 110 -6.19 9.94 -13.64
N GLY A 111 -6.50 11.07 -13.00
CA GLY A 111 -7.78 11.77 -13.11
C GLY A 111 -8.83 11.34 -12.10
N PHE A 112 -8.51 10.48 -11.13
CA PHE A 112 -9.44 10.11 -10.07
C PHE A 112 -9.43 11.16 -8.95
N ASN A 113 -10.40 12.06 -8.97
CA ASN A 113 -10.60 13.07 -7.94
C ASN A 113 -11.28 12.51 -6.67
N ARG A 114 -11.79 11.29 -6.74
CA ARG A 114 -12.34 10.51 -5.63
C ARG A 114 -11.74 9.11 -5.63
N ALA A 115 -11.22 8.67 -4.50
CA ALA A 115 -10.70 7.33 -4.30
C ALA A 115 -11.22 6.77 -2.98
N LEU A 116 -11.95 5.66 -3.04
CA LEU A 116 -12.48 4.97 -1.87
C LEU A 116 -11.63 3.72 -1.60
N ASN A 117 -11.00 3.67 -0.43
CA ASN A 117 -10.26 2.51 0.04
C ASN A 117 -11.12 1.73 1.04
N ILE A 118 -11.29 0.43 0.79
CA ILE A 118 -11.97 -0.48 1.70
C ILE A 118 -10.89 -1.28 2.43
N GLN A 119 -10.82 -1.14 3.75
CA GLN A 119 -9.77 -1.74 4.57
C GLN A 119 -10.32 -2.25 5.90
N GLY A 120 -9.59 -3.19 6.53
CA GLY A 120 -9.88 -3.60 7.90
C GLY A 120 -9.65 -2.47 8.90
N SER A 121 -10.36 -2.49 10.01
CA SER A 121 -10.27 -1.47 11.07
C SER A 121 -8.90 -1.41 11.76
N ASP A 122 -8.07 -2.44 11.62
CA ASP A 122 -6.67 -2.46 12.03
C ASP A 122 -5.80 -1.42 11.28
N HIS A 123 -6.23 -0.98 10.08
CA HIS A 123 -5.61 0.09 9.31
C HIS A 123 -6.07 1.51 9.69
N HIS A 124 -6.88 1.69 10.74
CA HIS A 124 -7.38 3.01 11.15
C HIS A 124 -6.27 4.07 11.28
N GLY A 125 -5.14 3.71 11.91
CA GLY A 125 -3.99 4.61 12.06
C GLY A 125 -3.30 5.02 10.75
N THR A 126 -3.64 4.37 9.62
CA THR A 126 -3.06 4.71 8.31
C THR A 126 -3.73 5.94 7.69
N VAL A 127 -5.00 6.17 8.00
CA VAL A 127 -5.83 7.21 7.36
C VAL A 127 -5.24 8.61 7.53
N ALA A 128 -4.97 9.02 8.77
CA ALA A 128 -4.46 10.35 9.07
C ALA A 128 -3.08 10.58 8.44
N ARG A 129 -2.16 9.64 8.62
CA ARG A 129 -0.78 9.78 8.12
C ARG A 129 -0.70 9.83 6.59
N VAL A 130 -1.49 9.01 5.87
CA VAL A 130 -1.48 9.01 4.40
C VAL A 130 -2.07 10.31 3.88
N ARG A 131 -3.19 10.78 4.43
CA ARG A 131 -3.75 12.11 4.09
C ARG A 131 -2.77 13.24 4.36
N ALA A 132 -2.08 13.22 5.50
CA ALA A 132 -1.05 14.19 5.85
C ALA A 132 0.05 14.23 4.77
N GLY A 133 0.57 13.08 4.36
CA GLY A 133 1.60 12.99 3.32
C GLY A 133 1.13 13.50 1.96
N ILE A 134 -0.10 13.18 1.56
CA ILE A 134 -0.70 13.66 0.32
C ILE A 134 -0.85 15.19 0.36
N GLN A 135 -1.36 15.74 1.45
CA GLN A 135 -1.52 17.19 1.61
C GLN A 135 -0.18 17.91 1.56
N ALA A 136 0.86 17.38 2.20
CA ALA A 136 2.20 17.96 2.16
C ALA A 136 2.80 17.94 0.75
N ALA A 137 2.58 16.87 -0.01
CA ALA A 137 3.14 16.71 -1.35
C ALA A 137 2.34 17.44 -2.44
N SER A 138 1.06 17.70 -2.23
CA SER A 138 0.12 18.17 -3.28
C SER A 138 0.56 19.43 -4.00
N GLY A 139 1.19 20.37 -3.29
CA GLY A 139 1.65 21.64 -3.85
C GLY A 139 2.71 21.45 -4.94
N ASP A 140 3.66 20.55 -4.72
CA ASP A 140 4.75 20.28 -5.66
C ASP A 140 4.26 19.55 -6.93
N PHE A 141 3.13 18.85 -6.81
CA PHE A 141 2.44 18.22 -7.94
C PHE A 141 1.49 19.16 -8.69
N GLY A 142 1.29 20.38 -8.19
CA GLY A 142 0.34 21.35 -8.76
C GLY A 142 -1.13 20.91 -8.58
N PHE A 143 -1.42 20.06 -7.62
CA PHE A 143 -2.75 19.53 -7.39
C PHE A 143 -3.46 20.22 -6.23
N ASN A 144 -4.74 20.52 -6.42
CA ASN A 144 -5.63 20.93 -5.33
C ASN A 144 -6.39 19.70 -4.84
N ILE A 145 -5.75 18.90 -3.98
CA ILE A 145 -6.29 17.63 -3.48
C ILE A 145 -7.15 17.90 -2.25
N PRO A 146 -8.42 17.43 -2.22
CA PRO A 146 -9.28 17.59 -1.05
C PRO A 146 -8.67 16.94 0.20
N LYS A 147 -8.82 17.58 1.36
CA LYS A 147 -8.31 17.04 2.64
C LYS A 147 -8.89 15.67 3.02
N THR A 148 -10.05 15.34 2.48
CA THR A 148 -10.71 14.04 2.67
C THR A 148 -10.21 12.95 1.72
N PHE A 149 -9.38 13.31 0.74
CA PHE A 149 -8.80 12.33 -0.20
C PHE A 149 -7.60 11.61 0.39
N PRO A 150 -7.52 10.29 0.25
CA PRO A 150 -8.55 9.38 -0.17
C PRO A 150 -9.61 9.15 0.91
N GLU A 151 -10.80 8.71 0.50
CA GLU A 151 -11.83 8.24 1.40
C GLU A 151 -11.51 6.81 1.88
N TYR A 152 -11.96 6.48 3.10
CA TYR A 152 -11.78 5.15 3.67
C TYR A 152 -13.10 4.61 4.19
N MET A 153 -13.37 3.36 3.84
CA MET A 153 -14.42 2.56 4.44
C MET A 153 -13.75 1.47 5.29
N LEU A 154 -13.78 1.64 6.59
CA LEU A 154 -13.19 0.69 7.52
C LEU A 154 -14.24 -0.32 7.97
N HIS A 155 -14.00 -1.59 7.69
CA HIS A 155 -14.87 -2.67 8.15
C HIS A 155 -14.26 -3.39 9.37
N LYS A 156 -15.13 -3.93 10.23
CA LYS A 156 -14.69 -4.72 11.38
C LYS A 156 -13.94 -5.96 10.92
N MET A 157 -12.94 -6.37 11.69
CA MET A 157 -12.23 -7.62 11.45
C MET A 157 -13.19 -8.80 11.60
N LEU A 158 -13.16 -9.70 10.61
CA LEU A 158 -13.91 -10.95 10.67
C LEU A 158 -13.11 -11.96 11.48
N GLN A 159 -13.82 -12.70 12.31
CA GLN A 159 -13.24 -13.78 13.09
C GLN A 159 -13.78 -15.12 12.59
N VAL A 160 -12.89 -16.03 12.20
CA VAL A 160 -13.27 -17.39 11.87
C VAL A 160 -13.38 -18.18 13.16
N VAL A 161 -14.51 -18.88 13.32
CA VAL A 161 -14.79 -19.72 14.49
C VAL A 161 -14.92 -21.16 14.01
N LYS A 162 -14.24 -22.11 14.68
CA LYS A 162 -14.37 -23.54 14.49
C LYS A 162 -14.72 -24.18 15.83
N ASP A 163 -15.78 -24.99 15.86
CA ASP A 163 -16.28 -25.65 17.08
C ASP A 163 -16.49 -24.68 18.25
N GLY A 164 -17.02 -23.49 17.98
CA GLY A 164 -17.28 -22.43 18.96
C GLY A 164 -16.03 -21.70 19.45
N GLN A 165 -14.83 -22.03 18.95
CA GLN A 165 -13.59 -21.38 19.36
C GLN A 165 -13.00 -20.53 18.21
N PRO A 166 -12.47 -19.32 18.52
CA PRO A 166 -11.80 -18.51 17.53
C PRO A 166 -10.56 -19.20 16.95
N VAL A 167 -10.48 -19.28 15.63
CA VAL A 167 -9.29 -19.80 14.94
C VAL A 167 -8.33 -18.65 14.68
N LYS A 168 -7.13 -18.73 15.24
CA LYS A 168 -6.07 -17.77 14.95
C LYS A 168 -5.50 -18.06 13.57
N MET A 169 -5.80 -17.19 12.60
CA MET A 169 -5.28 -17.28 11.25
C MET A 169 -3.96 -16.51 11.12
N SER A 170 -2.97 -17.14 10.50
CA SER A 170 -1.69 -16.50 10.21
C SER A 170 -1.14 -17.03 8.89
N LYS A 171 -0.98 -16.15 7.91
CA LYS A 171 -0.33 -16.49 6.63
C LYS A 171 1.11 -17.00 6.83
N ARG A 172 1.82 -16.45 7.81
CA ARG A 172 3.22 -16.83 8.11
C ARG A 172 3.35 -18.24 8.70
N SER A 173 2.33 -18.70 9.43
CA SER A 173 2.30 -20.04 10.00
C SER A 173 1.55 -21.07 9.14
N GLY A 174 1.08 -20.66 7.95
CA GLY A 174 0.31 -21.53 7.05
C GLY A 174 -1.09 -21.86 7.55
N THR A 175 -1.55 -21.21 8.63
CA THR A 175 -2.89 -21.42 9.20
C THR A 175 -3.84 -20.36 8.68
N TYR A 176 -4.56 -20.64 7.61
CA TYR A 176 -5.57 -19.72 7.04
C TYR A 176 -6.73 -20.51 6.45
N ALA A 177 -7.91 -19.93 6.50
CA ALA A 177 -9.07 -20.42 5.78
C ALA A 177 -9.06 -19.85 4.36
N VAL A 178 -9.32 -20.69 3.38
CA VAL A 178 -9.44 -20.30 1.97
C VAL A 178 -10.85 -20.56 1.50
N SER A 179 -11.33 -19.79 0.53
CA SER A 179 -12.70 -19.85 0.02
C SER A 179 -13.03 -21.17 -0.67
N TYR A 180 -12.04 -21.94 -1.04
CA TYR A 180 -12.17 -23.21 -1.77
C TYR A 180 -11.95 -24.46 -0.92
N THR A 181 -11.62 -24.34 0.36
CA THR A 181 -11.61 -25.49 1.29
C THR A 181 -13.00 -25.66 1.90
N HIS A 182 -13.69 -26.61 1.44
CA HIS A 182 -14.99 -27.07 1.97
C HIS A 182 -14.92 -28.52 2.39
#